data_bfa7488c5345ba88e318f4f85e9487cb
#
_entry.id   bfa7488c5345ba88e318f4f85e9487cb
#
_cell.length_a   1.000
_cell.length_b   1.000
_cell.length_c   1.000
_cell.angle_alpha   90.00
_cell.angle_beta   90.00
_cell.angle_gamma   90.00
#
_symmetry.space_group_name_H-M   'P 1'
#
loop_
_entity.id
_entity.type
_entity.pdbx_description
1 polymer ?
#
loop_
_entity_poly.entity_id
_entity_poly.type
_entity_poly.pdbx_seq_one_letter_code
_entity_poly.pdbx_strand_id
1 'polypeptide(L)'
;LEAMSREGGILLEWTAPKENTDKTPLVDLTEFEILRSEGILIAEECKGCGEKPKVIHTMKLDRKEEIKGKKVSIFFEDLEAKKVYVYQIVSVNRRGHPSSPSNPVWAYWDHPLQSPRMVKAELGDKRVDLYWEPLEGATGYNVYRRGEEEVFPTRPLNREALTVTQYTDLNVENEKKYFYSVRAVRRVVKTDVEGKGSLNIPVTPTDLIPPNSPLGLVAIPLKNGIELSWQKNREPDLLGYHVYRRKAGEREFKKLTESPLKKEIYLDTNVEVGQDYDYSVTAVDNSPRMNESPLSEEVGVKYLY
;
A
#
# COMPACT_ATOMS: atom_id res chain seq x y z
N LEU A 1 -3.48 -3.73 25.32
CA LEU A 1 -3.99 -2.37 25.25
C LEU A 1 -2.95 -1.44 24.64
N GLU A 2 -3.37 -0.57 23.71
CA GLU A 2 -2.56 0.48 23.10
C GLU A 2 -3.33 1.81 23.18
N ALA A 3 -2.61 2.92 23.28
CA ALA A 3 -3.17 4.26 23.26
C ALA A 3 -2.42 5.11 22.23
N MET A 4 -3.16 5.78 21.36
CA MET A 4 -2.62 6.58 20.25
C MET A 4 -3.23 7.99 20.32
N SER A 5 -2.38 9.00 20.47
CA SER A 5 -2.82 10.39 20.37
C SER A 5 -2.99 10.79 18.92
N ARG A 6 -4.17 11.25 18.58
CA ARG A 6 -4.62 11.57 17.22
C ARG A 6 -5.15 12.98 17.13
N GLU A 7 -5.42 13.45 15.92
CA GLU A 7 -6.23 14.64 15.72
C GLU A 7 -7.56 14.51 16.47
N GLY A 8 -7.85 15.46 17.35
CA GLY A 8 -9.10 15.52 18.12
C GLY A 8 -9.14 14.69 19.38
N GLY A 9 -8.21 13.75 19.65
CA GLY A 9 -8.32 12.95 20.85
C GLY A 9 -7.34 11.79 20.98
N ILE A 10 -7.70 10.82 21.81
CA ILE A 10 -6.94 9.59 22.05
C ILE A 10 -7.76 8.39 21.63
N LEU A 11 -7.20 7.57 20.73
CA LEU A 11 -7.72 6.27 20.33
C LEU A 11 -7.12 5.19 21.24
N LEU A 12 -7.97 4.42 21.91
CA LEU A 12 -7.59 3.18 22.59
C LEU A 12 -7.95 2.00 21.71
N GLU A 13 -7.03 1.03 21.61
CA GLU A 13 -7.25 -0.25 20.97
C GLU A 13 -6.80 -1.40 21.85
N TRP A 14 -7.60 -2.46 21.92
CA TRP A 14 -7.23 -3.70 22.61
C TRP A 14 -7.84 -4.92 21.93
N THR A 15 -7.30 -6.09 22.24
CA THR A 15 -7.90 -7.35 21.81
C THR A 15 -8.78 -7.89 22.93
N ALA A 16 -10.03 -8.17 22.64
CA ALA A 16 -10.95 -8.78 23.61
C ALA A 16 -10.40 -10.15 24.05
N PRO A 17 -10.39 -10.47 25.36
CA PRO A 17 -9.89 -11.73 25.87
C PRO A 17 -10.71 -12.92 25.33
N LYS A 18 -10.03 -14.05 25.10
CA LYS A 18 -10.64 -15.31 24.66
C LYS A 18 -10.90 -16.26 25.83
N GLU A 19 -10.11 -16.14 26.89
CA GLU A 19 -10.04 -17.07 28.00
C GLU A 19 -10.06 -16.33 29.33
N ASN A 20 -10.50 -17.02 30.37
CA ASN A 20 -10.36 -16.64 31.77
C ASN A 20 -8.92 -16.82 32.24
N THR A 21 -8.58 -16.36 33.42
CA THR A 21 -7.23 -16.50 34.02
C THR A 21 -6.85 -17.97 34.29
N ASP A 22 -7.83 -18.85 34.46
CA ASP A 22 -7.66 -20.30 34.62
C ASP A 22 -7.61 -21.06 33.27
N LYS A 23 -7.52 -20.33 32.13
CA LYS A 23 -7.51 -20.82 30.74
C LYS A 23 -8.82 -21.48 30.27
N THR A 24 -9.88 -21.40 31.04
CA THR A 24 -11.21 -21.81 30.55
C THR A 24 -11.74 -20.78 29.53
N PRO A 25 -12.54 -21.20 28.54
CA PRO A 25 -13.13 -20.28 27.57
C PRO A 25 -13.96 -19.19 28.25
N LEU A 26 -13.73 -17.94 27.91
CA LEU A 26 -14.51 -16.81 28.41
C LEU A 26 -15.86 -16.74 27.68
N VAL A 27 -16.95 -17.11 28.35
CA VAL A 27 -18.29 -17.22 27.73
C VAL A 27 -19.32 -16.22 28.25
N ASP A 28 -18.96 -15.46 29.29
CA ASP A 28 -19.87 -14.60 30.03
C ASP A 28 -19.43 -13.13 30.11
N LEU A 29 -18.53 -12.70 29.23
CA LEU A 29 -18.11 -11.29 29.10
C LEU A 29 -19.31 -10.43 28.67
N THR A 30 -19.57 -9.35 29.40
CA THR A 30 -20.72 -8.47 29.14
C THR A 30 -20.34 -7.02 28.85
N GLU A 31 -19.23 -6.56 29.42
CA GLU A 31 -18.82 -5.17 29.23
C GLU A 31 -17.32 -4.98 29.50
N PHE A 32 -16.79 -3.85 29.03
CA PHE A 32 -15.49 -3.33 29.40
C PHE A 32 -15.64 -2.04 30.18
N GLU A 33 -14.95 -1.90 31.30
CA GLU A 33 -14.77 -0.65 31.99
C GLU A 33 -13.43 -0.06 31.59
N ILE A 34 -13.44 1.23 31.16
CA ILE A 34 -12.26 1.99 30.82
C ILE A 34 -11.90 2.87 32.01
N LEU A 35 -10.72 2.62 32.58
CA LEU A 35 -10.19 3.35 33.69
C LEU A 35 -9.20 4.39 33.19
N ARG A 36 -9.21 5.58 33.80
CA ARG A 36 -8.29 6.68 33.49
C ARG A 36 -7.78 7.37 34.77
N SER A 37 -6.48 7.62 34.82
CA SER A 37 -5.85 8.64 35.65
C SER A 37 -5.19 9.70 34.78
N GLU A 38 -4.94 10.88 35.35
CA GLU A 38 -4.42 12.03 34.62
C GLU A 38 -3.21 12.60 35.34
N GLY A 39 -2.31 13.21 34.58
CA GLY A 39 -1.15 13.88 35.12
C GLY A 39 -0.60 14.93 34.15
N ILE A 40 0.40 15.65 34.63
CA ILE A 40 1.16 16.63 33.84
C ILE A 40 2.62 16.22 33.75
N LEU A 41 3.25 16.52 32.59
CA LEU A 41 4.69 16.33 32.45
C LEU A 41 5.46 17.49 33.08
N ILE A 42 6.38 17.15 34.00
CA ILE A 42 7.34 18.06 34.55
C ILE A 42 8.73 17.44 34.42
N ALA A 43 9.62 18.07 33.64
CA ALA A 43 10.98 17.56 33.40
C ALA A 43 11.02 16.07 32.99
N GLU A 44 10.16 15.69 32.02
CA GLU A 44 10.01 14.34 31.50
C GLU A 44 9.38 13.28 32.44
N GLU A 45 9.04 13.67 33.67
CA GLU A 45 8.31 12.84 34.63
C GLU A 45 6.82 13.17 34.64
N CYS A 46 5.97 12.19 34.86
CA CYS A 46 4.54 12.43 35.03
C CYS A 46 4.18 12.60 36.51
N LYS A 47 3.76 13.78 36.87
CA LYS A 47 3.18 14.07 38.18
C LYS A 47 1.66 13.80 38.12
N GLY A 48 1.16 12.96 39.00
CA GLY A 48 -0.27 12.59 39.08
C GLY A 48 -0.63 11.28 38.34
N CYS A 49 0.20 10.79 37.42
CA CYS A 49 -0.10 9.56 36.66
C CYS A 49 -0.24 8.30 37.53
N GLY A 50 0.30 8.29 38.73
CA GLY A 50 0.19 7.19 39.70
C GLY A 50 -1.03 7.26 40.59
N GLU A 51 -1.89 8.24 40.45
CA GLU A 51 -3.15 8.33 41.21
C GLU A 51 -4.10 7.19 40.88
N LYS A 52 -4.98 6.86 41.81
CA LYS A 52 -5.95 5.78 41.62
C LYS A 52 -6.85 6.11 40.42
N PRO A 53 -6.87 5.24 39.38
CA PRO A 53 -7.67 5.49 38.20
C PRO A 53 -9.17 5.39 38.50
N LYS A 54 -9.94 6.17 37.77
CA LYS A 54 -11.41 6.20 37.85
C LYS A 54 -12.01 5.57 36.61
N VAL A 55 -13.15 4.90 36.75
CA VAL A 55 -13.95 4.47 35.59
C VAL A 55 -14.52 5.72 34.91
N ILE A 56 -14.17 5.91 33.64
CA ILE A 56 -14.62 7.05 32.83
C ILE A 56 -15.67 6.63 31.78
N HIS A 57 -15.68 5.34 31.42
CA HIS A 57 -16.62 4.82 30.44
C HIS A 57 -16.86 3.33 30.66
N THR A 58 -18.09 2.89 30.38
CA THR A 58 -18.49 1.47 30.39
C THR A 58 -19.04 1.12 29.02
N MET A 59 -18.33 0.26 28.29
CA MET A 59 -18.72 -0.25 26.98
C MET A 59 -19.49 -1.56 27.17
N LYS A 60 -20.81 -1.53 27.00
CA LYS A 60 -21.64 -2.74 27.03
C LYS A 60 -21.55 -3.48 25.68
N LEU A 61 -21.46 -4.80 25.76
CA LEU A 61 -21.35 -5.66 24.59
C LEU A 61 -22.73 -6.17 24.16
N ASP A 62 -23.01 -6.12 22.87
CA ASP A 62 -24.21 -6.78 22.34
C ASP A 62 -24.02 -8.30 22.45
N ARG A 63 -24.97 -8.98 23.06
CA ARG A 63 -24.97 -10.43 23.25
C ARG A 63 -24.95 -11.24 21.94
N LYS A 64 -25.25 -10.60 20.82
CA LYS A 64 -25.26 -11.20 19.48
C LYS A 64 -23.92 -11.15 18.79
N GLU A 65 -22.99 -10.30 19.23
CA GLU A 65 -21.68 -10.18 18.62
C GLU A 65 -20.64 -11.06 19.32
N GLU A 66 -20.04 -11.96 18.56
CA GLU A 66 -18.86 -12.70 19.02
C GLU A 66 -17.62 -11.81 18.91
N ILE A 67 -17.22 -11.17 20.03
CA ILE A 67 -16.09 -10.23 20.06
C ILE A 67 -14.78 -10.88 20.53
N LYS A 68 -14.80 -12.14 20.98
CA LYS A 68 -13.63 -12.86 21.52
C LYS A 68 -12.47 -12.84 20.53
N GLY A 69 -11.34 -12.31 20.96
CA GLY A 69 -10.14 -12.18 20.13
C GLY A 69 -10.23 -11.15 19.01
N LYS A 70 -11.34 -10.43 18.87
CA LYS A 70 -11.44 -9.30 17.95
C LYS A 70 -10.81 -8.05 18.54
N LYS A 71 -10.37 -7.16 17.67
CA LYS A 71 -9.94 -5.82 18.07
C LYS A 71 -11.16 -4.97 18.46
N VAL A 72 -11.04 -4.29 19.56
CA VAL A 72 -12.00 -3.32 20.08
C VAL A 72 -11.30 -1.97 20.15
N SER A 73 -12.02 -0.91 19.82
CA SER A 73 -11.48 0.45 19.89
C SER A 73 -12.52 1.42 20.44
N ILE A 74 -12.02 2.49 21.07
CA ILE A 74 -12.82 3.63 21.51
C ILE A 74 -12.01 4.91 21.37
N PHE A 75 -12.66 6.00 21.02
CA PHE A 75 -12.04 7.30 20.84
C PHE A 75 -12.56 8.28 21.90
N PHE A 76 -11.64 8.99 22.56
CA PHE A 76 -11.93 10.01 23.57
C PHE A 76 -11.53 11.39 23.05
N GLU A 77 -12.50 12.30 22.97
CA GLU A 77 -12.33 13.67 22.47
C GLU A 77 -12.28 14.72 23.61
N ASP A 78 -12.90 14.42 24.75
CA ASP A 78 -12.93 15.34 25.90
C ASP A 78 -11.63 15.27 26.70
N LEU A 79 -10.61 15.97 26.21
CA LEU A 79 -9.24 15.95 26.73
C LEU A 79 -8.71 17.38 26.86
N GLU A 80 -8.00 17.62 27.96
CA GLU A 80 -7.26 18.85 28.15
C GLU A 80 -5.86 18.76 27.55
N ALA A 81 -5.46 19.82 26.83
CA ALA A 81 -4.13 19.92 26.24
C ALA A 81 -3.01 19.89 27.29
N LYS A 82 -1.84 19.36 26.88
CA LYS A 82 -0.63 19.25 27.73
C LYS A 82 -0.78 18.34 28.95
N LYS A 83 -1.70 17.36 28.86
CA LYS A 83 -1.88 16.34 29.89
C LYS A 83 -1.41 14.96 29.42
N VAL A 84 -0.99 14.17 30.41
CA VAL A 84 -0.78 12.72 30.26
C VAL A 84 -2.03 12.01 30.77
N TYR A 85 -2.50 11.06 29.99
CA TYR A 85 -3.61 10.18 30.33
C TYR A 85 -3.09 8.75 30.42
N VAL A 86 -3.40 8.07 31.52
CA VAL A 86 -3.04 6.68 31.73
C VAL A 86 -4.31 5.85 31.73
N TYR A 87 -4.38 4.92 30.80
CA TYR A 87 -5.57 4.08 30.62
C TYR A 87 -5.31 2.62 30.99
N GLN A 88 -6.32 1.98 31.53
CA GLN A 88 -6.40 0.56 31.79
C GLN A 88 -7.78 0.07 31.42
N ILE A 89 -7.92 -1.21 31.05
CA ILE A 89 -9.18 -1.88 30.74
C ILE A 89 -9.46 -2.96 31.76
N VAL A 90 -10.69 -3.04 32.20
CA VAL A 90 -11.23 -4.13 33.03
C VAL A 90 -12.35 -4.81 32.25
N SER A 91 -12.31 -6.13 32.20
CA SER A 91 -13.39 -6.95 31.63
C SER A 91 -14.37 -7.33 32.73
N VAL A 92 -15.66 -7.20 32.49
CA VAL A 92 -16.70 -7.53 33.49
C VAL A 92 -17.58 -8.66 32.96
N ASN A 93 -17.81 -9.66 33.79
CA ASN A 93 -18.63 -10.79 33.42
C ASN A 93 -20.12 -10.57 33.75
N ARG A 94 -20.99 -11.51 33.33
CA ARG A 94 -22.46 -11.42 33.53
C ARG A 94 -22.89 -11.32 35.00
N ARG A 95 -22.05 -11.75 35.93
CA ARG A 95 -22.34 -11.65 37.38
C ARG A 95 -21.86 -10.33 37.98
N GLY A 96 -21.30 -9.43 37.15
CA GLY A 96 -20.75 -8.16 37.59
C GLY A 96 -19.35 -8.27 38.24
N HIS A 97 -18.67 -9.39 38.07
CA HIS A 97 -17.31 -9.53 38.63
C HIS A 97 -16.28 -8.97 37.64
N PRO A 98 -15.47 -7.99 38.06
CA PRO A 98 -14.40 -7.42 37.24
C PRO A 98 -13.16 -8.31 37.21
N SER A 99 -12.41 -8.30 36.10
CA SER A 99 -11.07 -8.82 36.01
C SER A 99 -10.06 -7.93 36.73
N SER A 100 -8.81 -8.39 36.87
CA SER A 100 -7.71 -7.48 37.12
C SER A 100 -7.58 -6.47 35.98
N PRO A 101 -7.18 -5.23 36.23
CA PRO A 101 -6.91 -4.24 35.18
C PRO A 101 -5.81 -4.72 34.22
N SER A 102 -5.89 -4.30 32.97
CA SER A 102 -4.81 -4.48 32.01
C SER A 102 -3.52 -3.74 32.44
N ASN A 103 -2.41 -4.02 31.77
CA ASN A 103 -1.23 -3.15 31.89
C ASN A 103 -1.63 -1.71 31.52
N PRO A 104 -1.12 -0.70 32.29
CA PRO A 104 -1.37 0.69 31.99
C PRO A 104 -0.69 1.10 30.68
N VAL A 105 -1.38 1.92 29.89
CA VAL A 105 -0.82 2.57 28.71
C VAL A 105 -0.92 4.09 28.85
N TRP A 106 0.08 4.77 28.36
CA TRP A 106 0.23 6.21 28.48
C TRP A 106 -0.03 6.87 27.14
N ALA A 107 -0.77 7.97 27.14
CA ALA A 107 -0.90 8.87 26.02
C ALA A 107 -0.74 10.31 26.50
N TYR A 108 0.08 11.08 25.82
CA TYR A 108 0.14 12.53 26.00
C TYR A 108 -0.75 13.17 24.96
N TRP A 109 -1.63 14.08 25.35
CA TRP A 109 -2.45 14.81 24.40
C TRP A 109 -2.16 16.30 24.46
N ASP A 110 -2.06 16.91 23.29
CA ASP A 110 -1.88 18.35 23.11
C ASP A 110 -2.47 18.73 21.74
N HIS A 111 -2.54 20.02 21.46
CA HIS A 111 -3.00 20.50 20.17
C HIS A 111 -2.20 19.86 19.02
N PRO A 112 -2.88 19.23 18.05
CA PRO A 112 -2.21 18.54 16.96
C PRO A 112 -1.45 19.52 16.06
N LEU A 113 -0.34 19.05 15.49
CA LEU A 113 0.38 19.76 14.44
C LEU A 113 -0.54 19.95 13.22
N GLN A 114 -0.24 20.99 12.45
CA GLN A 114 -0.92 21.24 11.18
C GLN A 114 -0.64 20.12 10.17
N SER A 115 -1.43 20.09 9.09
CA SER A 115 -1.25 19.14 8.00
C SER A 115 0.07 19.41 7.25
N PRO A 116 0.83 18.37 6.89
CA PRO A 116 1.93 18.49 5.94
C PRO A 116 1.43 19.11 4.61
N ARG A 117 2.25 19.99 4.02
CA ARG A 117 1.93 20.70 2.78
C ARG A 117 2.72 20.13 1.61
N MET A 118 2.34 20.50 0.40
CA MET A 118 3.02 20.15 -0.85
C MET A 118 3.29 18.63 -0.99
N VAL A 119 2.35 17.81 -0.52
CA VAL A 119 2.47 16.35 -0.71
C VAL A 119 2.30 16.05 -2.19
N LYS A 120 3.33 15.41 -2.78
CA LYS A 120 3.39 15.00 -4.18
C LYS A 120 3.60 13.50 -4.27
N ALA A 121 3.11 12.90 -5.34
CA ALA A 121 3.34 11.50 -5.65
C ALA A 121 3.97 11.36 -7.04
N GLU A 122 5.01 10.53 -7.15
CA GLU A 122 5.56 10.04 -8.41
C GLU A 122 5.17 8.57 -8.55
N LEU A 123 4.74 8.19 -9.76
CA LEU A 123 4.19 6.88 -10.04
C LEU A 123 5.20 6.05 -10.85
N GLY A 124 5.29 4.77 -10.52
CA GLY A 124 6.09 3.80 -11.26
C GLY A 124 5.36 2.46 -11.34
N ASP A 125 5.99 1.48 -12.00
CA ASP A 125 5.50 0.10 -12.02
C ASP A 125 5.48 -0.47 -10.60
N LYS A 126 4.28 -0.81 -10.09
CA LYS A 126 4.02 -1.31 -8.73
C LYS A 126 4.69 -0.47 -7.64
N ARG A 127 4.76 0.84 -7.86
CA ARG A 127 5.50 1.77 -7.01
C ARG A 127 4.81 3.13 -6.92
N VAL A 128 4.82 3.69 -5.71
CA VAL A 128 4.44 5.09 -5.45
C VAL A 128 5.51 5.72 -4.56
N ASP A 129 6.12 6.79 -5.03
CA ASP A 129 7.04 7.62 -4.25
C ASP A 129 6.31 8.89 -3.81
N LEU A 130 6.28 9.12 -2.51
CA LEU A 130 5.67 10.29 -1.89
C LEU A 130 6.74 11.24 -1.37
N TYR A 131 6.51 12.54 -1.54
CA TYR A 131 7.38 13.64 -1.06
C TYR A 131 6.52 14.73 -0.45
N TRP A 132 7.01 15.38 0.60
CA TRP A 132 6.34 16.52 1.24
C TRP A 132 7.32 17.51 1.81
N GLU A 133 6.85 18.71 2.16
CA GLU A 133 7.68 19.70 2.83
C GLU A 133 7.80 19.40 4.33
N PRO A 134 8.97 19.69 4.93
CA PRO A 134 9.14 19.56 6.38
C PRO A 134 8.21 20.54 7.11
N LEU A 135 7.64 20.07 8.23
CA LEU A 135 6.78 20.87 9.07
C LEU A 135 7.50 21.25 10.38
N GLU A 136 7.49 22.51 10.74
CA GLU A 136 8.06 22.99 12.00
C GLU A 136 7.40 22.29 13.20
N GLY A 137 8.22 21.82 14.15
CA GLY A 137 7.78 21.10 15.33
C GLY A 137 7.48 19.62 15.11
N ALA A 138 7.56 19.11 13.88
CA ALA A 138 7.48 17.69 13.60
C ALA A 138 8.80 16.99 13.95
N THR A 139 8.72 15.85 14.63
CA THR A 139 9.85 14.94 14.88
C THR A 139 9.83 13.76 13.92
N GLY A 140 8.74 13.58 13.19
CA GLY A 140 8.58 12.53 12.20
C GLY A 140 7.24 12.61 11.46
N TYR A 141 6.99 11.61 10.63
CA TYR A 141 5.79 11.54 9.78
C TYR A 141 5.24 10.13 9.70
N ASN A 142 3.92 10.01 9.62
CA ASN A 142 3.20 8.79 9.36
C ASN A 142 2.48 8.88 8.02
N VAL A 143 2.59 7.81 7.22
CA VAL A 143 1.96 7.69 5.91
C VAL A 143 0.81 6.69 5.99
N TYR A 144 -0.32 7.07 5.45
CA TYR A 144 -1.53 6.27 5.39
C TYR A 144 -1.94 6.04 3.94
N ARG A 145 -2.45 4.85 3.66
CA ARG A 145 -3.02 4.47 2.36
C ARG A 145 -4.38 3.82 2.55
N ARG A 146 -5.28 4.09 1.64
CA ARG A 146 -6.55 3.36 1.48
C ARG A 146 -6.84 3.09 0.01
N GLY A 147 -7.64 2.08 -0.26
CA GLY A 147 -8.26 1.89 -1.55
C GLY A 147 -9.41 2.88 -1.80
N GLU A 148 -10.07 2.79 -2.95
CA GLU A 148 -11.12 3.72 -3.38
C GLU A 148 -12.34 3.68 -2.46
N GLU A 149 -12.83 2.48 -2.15
CA GLU A 149 -14.03 2.25 -1.32
C GLU A 149 -13.70 2.02 0.18
N GLU A 150 -12.43 2.22 0.57
CA GLU A 150 -11.98 1.94 1.93
C GLU A 150 -11.88 3.22 2.77
N VAL A 151 -11.90 3.05 4.08
CA VAL A 151 -11.53 4.11 5.03
C VAL A 151 -10.02 4.01 5.35
N PHE A 152 -9.42 5.11 5.77
CA PHE A 152 -8.02 5.05 6.23
C PHE A 152 -7.88 4.13 7.43
N PRO A 153 -6.87 3.26 7.43
CA PRO A 153 -6.61 2.38 8.56
C PRO A 153 -6.20 3.19 9.80
N THR A 154 -6.36 2.61 10.96
CA THR A 154 -5.91 3.22 12.23
C THR A 154 -4.40 3.23 12.37
N ARG A 155 -3.67 2.41 11.62
CA ARG A 155 -2.21 2.32 11.66
C ARG A 155 -1.60 2.81 10.36
N PRO A 156 -0.45 3.54 10.42
CA PRO A 156 0.28 3.95 9.24
C PRO A 156 0.94 2.76 8.53
N LEU A 157 1.40 3.00 7.30
CA LEU A 157 2.21 2.04 6.53
C LEU A 157 3.60 1.83 7.15
N ASN A 158 4.19 2.89 7.66
CA ASN A 158 5.49 2.85 8.33
C ASN A 158 5.34 2.36 9.78
N ARG A 159 6.26 1.51 10.24
CA ARG A 159 6.26 0.98 11.61
C ARG A 159 6.65 2.02 12.67
N GLU A 160 7.59 2.89 12.31
CA GLU A 160 8.09 3.98 13.12
C GLU A 160 7.94 5.29 12.36
N ALA A 161 7.76 6.41 13.07
CA ALA A 161 7.64 7.71 12.43
C ALA A 161 8.90 8.03 11.58
N LEU A 162 8.67 8.38 10.32
CA LEU A 162 9.74 8.71 9.36
C LEU A 162 10.39 10.03 9.76
N THR A 163 11.70 10.07 9.85
CA THR A 163 12.48 11.30 10.09
C THR A 163 12.81 12.08 8.81
N VAL A 164 12.44 11.51 7.67
CA VAL A 164 12.62 12.09 6.33
C VAL A 164 11.27 12.49 5.75
N THR A 165 11.28 13.35 4.74
CA THR A 165 10.07 13.86 4.07
C THR A 165 9.77 13.15 2.77
N GLN A 166 10.02 11.84 2.75
CA GLN A 166 9.74 10.97 1.62
C GLN A 166 9.36 9.57 2.08
N TYR A 167 8.61 8.85 1.25
CA TYR A 167 8.23 7.46 1.48
C TYR A 167 7.99 6.75 0.15
N THR A 168 8.51 5.52 0.03
CA THR A 168 8.26 4.66 -1.12
C THR A 168 7.35 3.51 -0.72
N ASP A 169 6.23 3.37 -1.40
CA ASP A 169 5.32 2.24 -1.26
C ASP A 169 5.49 1.27 -2.45
N LEU A 170 5.98 0.07 -2.16
CA LEU A 170 6.16 -1.02 -3.12
C LEU A 170 5.04 -2.09 -3.02
N ASN A 171 4.08 -1.92 -2.11
CA ASN A 171 2.97 -2.84 -1.91
C ASN A 171 1.69 -2.34 -2.59
N VAL A 172 1.82 -1.87 -3.82
CA VAL A 172 0.72 -1.40 -4.66
C VAL A 172 0.60 -2.26 -5.91
N GLU A 173 -0.60 -2.31 -6.46
CA GLU A 173 -0.90 -2.98 -7.72
C GLU A 173 -1.09 -1.93 -8.81
N ASN A 174 -0.60 -2.21 -10.02
CA ASN A 174 -0.87 -1.36 -11.18
C ASN A 174 -2.37 -1.29 -11.47
N GLU A 175 -2.81 -0.19 -12.04
CA GLU A 175 -4.20 0.12 -12.45
C GLU A 175 -5.21 0.13 -11.29
N LYS A 176 -4.73 0.04 -10.05
CA LYS A 176 -5.56 0.14 -8.86
C LYS A 176 -5.42 1.52 -8.22
N LYS A 177 -6.56 2.15 -7.98
CA LYS A 177 -6.59 3.49 -7.39
C LYS A 177 -6.41 3.46 -5.87
N TYR A 178 -5.49 4.28 -5.39
CA TYR A 178 -5.20 4.48 -3.97
C TYR A 178 -5.31 5.94 -3.59
N PHE A 179 -5.49 6.18 -2.30
CA PHE A 179 -5.44 7.51 -1.70
C PHE A 179 -4.42 7.50 -0.58
N TYR A 180 -3.52 8.47 -0.58
CA TYR A 180 -2.54 8.66 0.47
C TYR A 180 -2.82 9.90 1.29
N SER A 181 -2.45 9.85 2.57
CA SER A 181 -2.41 10.98 3.49
C SER A 181 -1.17 10.89 4.35
N VAL A 182 -0.52 12.01 4.59
CA VAL A 182 0.66 12.13 5.45
C VAL A 182 0.28 12.93 6.68
N ARG A 183 0.69 12.46 7.86
CA ARG A 183 0.49 13.14 9.14
C ARG A 183 1.82 13.42 9.79
N ALA A 184 2.01 14.65 10.28
CA ALA A 184 3.18 14.99 11.08
C ALA A 184 3.04 14.39 12.48
N VAL A 185 4.15 13.99 13.06
CA VAL A 185 4.23 13.42 14.40
C VAL A 185 5.15 14.29 15.24
N ARG A 186 4.73 14.61 16.46
CA ARG A 186 5.56 15.21 17.48
C ARG A 186 5.77 14.23 18.62
N ARG A 187 7.01 13.82 18.86
CA ARG A 187 7.35 12.99 20.01
C ARG A 187 7.43 13.82 21.28
N VAL A 188 6.72 13.40 22.30
CA VAL A 188 6.77 14.00 23.63
C VAL A 188 7.14 12.88 24.60
N VAL A 189 8.39 12.92 25.11
CA VAL A 189 8.98 11.86 25.94
C VAL A 189 8.90 10.48 25.24
N LYS A 190 7.97 9.63 25.63
CA LYS A 190 7.81 8.26 25.11
C LYS A 190 6.54 8.09 24.26
N THR A 191 5.77 9.16 24.04
CA THR A 191 4.52 9.11 23.31
C THR A 191 4.58 9.97 22.05
N ASP A 192 3.90 9.52 21.00
CA ASP A 192 3.77 10.26 19.76
C ASP A 192 2.40 10.92 19.70
N VAL A 193 2.40 12.23 19.40
CA VAL A 193 1.19 13.02 19.14
C VAL A 193 1.10 13.23 17.64
N GLU A 194 0.12 12.62 17.01
CA GLU A 194 -0.09 12.70 15.57
C GLU A 194 -0.98 13.92 15.23
N GLY A 195 -0.53 14.66 14.23
CA GLY A 195 -1.20 15.87 13.75
C GLY A 195 -2.30 15.58 12.73
N LYS A 196 -2.80 16.66 12.13
CA LYS A 196 -3.80 16.61 11.06
C LYS A 196 -3.26 15.93 9.81
N GLY A 197 -4.11 15.17 9.14
CA GLY A 197 -3.77 14.57 7.85
C GLY A 197 -3.63 15.62 6.74
N SER A 198 -2.72 15.38 5.79
CA SER A 198 -2.67 16.13 4.54
C SER A 198 -3.97 15.95 3.74
N LEU A 199 -4.15 16.73 2.69
CA LEU A 199 -5.14 16.42 1.66
C LEU A 199 -4.89 15.01 1.11
N ASN A 200 -5.96 14.33 0.72
CA ASN A 200 -5.86 13.01 0.13
C ASN A 200 -5.25 13.12 -1.28
N ILE A 201 -4.19 12.38 -1.54
CA ILE A 201 -3.51 12.33 -2.83
C ILE A 201 -3.99 11.07 -3.57
N PRO A 202 -4.82 11.23 -4.62
CA PRO A 202 -5.23 10.11 -5.45
C PRO A 202 -4.09 9.68 -6.37
N VAL A 203 -3.83 8.38 -6.46
CA VAL A 203 -2.81 7.80 -7.32
C VAL A 203 -3.30 6.51 -7.96
N THR A 204 -2.83 6.22 -9.18
CA THR A 204 -3.05 4.96 -9.87
C THR A 204 -1.71 4.56 -10.49
N PRO A 205 -0.93 3.68 -9.84
CA PRO A 205 0.32 3.18 -10.41
C PRO A 205 0.03 2.51 -11.76
N THR A 206 0.96 2.61 -12.68
CA THR A 206 0.77 2.12 -14.05
C THR A 206 2.00 1.36 -14.48
N ASP A 207 1.80 0.26 -15.19
CA ASP A 207 2.88 -0.48 -15.81
C ASP A 207 3.48 0.32 -16.96
N LEU A 208 4.80 0.58 -16.86
CA LEU A 208 5.58 1.33 -17.84
C LEU A 208 6.76 0.50 -18.39
N ILE A 209 6.88 -0.76 -17.99
CA ILE A 209 8.01 -1.62 -18.34
C ILE A 209 7.62 -2.53 -19.49
N PRO A 210 8.15 -2.30 -20.71
CA PRO A 210 7.89 -3.21 -21.81
C PRO A 210 8.55 -4.57 -21.58
N PRO A 211 8.06 -5.65 -22.21
CA PRO A 211 8.75 -6.93 -22.23
C PRO A 211 10.15 -6.83 -22.84
N ASN A 212 10.99 -7.83 -22.64
CA ASN A 212 12.24 -7.93 -23.35
C ASN A 212 12.02 -8.18 -24.85
N SER A 213 12.96 -7.74 -25.68
CA SER A 213 12.95 -8.05 -27.12
C SER A 213 12.98 -9.57 -27.33
N PRO A 214 12.18 -10.11 -28.25
CA PRO A 214 12.20 -11.53 -28.58
C PRO A 214 13.60 -11.96 -29.07
N LEU A 215 14.00 -13.19 -28.74
CA LEU A 215 15.29 -13.75 -29.11
C LEU A 215 15.16 -14.87 -30.13
N GLY A 216 16.22 -15.15 -30.87
CA GLY A 216 16.33 -16.30 -31.74
C GLY A 216 15.37 -16.27 -32.93
N LEU A 217 15.13 -15.09 -33.50
CA LEU A 217 14.35 -14.95 -34.73
C LEU A 217 15.03 -15.67 -35.90
N VAL A 218 14.27 -16.53 -36.59
CA VAL A 218 14.68 -17.24 -37.77
C VAL A 218 13.66 -17.00 -38.89
N ALA A 219 14.12 -16.85 -40.12
CA ALA A 219 13.27 -16.74 -41.33
C ALA A 219 13.61 -17.83 -42.32
N ILE A 220 12.60 -18.61 -42.73
CA ILE A 220 12.73 -19.73 -43.66
C ILE A 220 11.85 -19.49 -44.90
N PRO A 221 12.44 -19.39 -46.11
CA PRO A 221 11.64 -19.25 -47.31
C PRO A 221 10.96 -20.60 -47.67
N LEU A 222 9.65 -20.55 -47.82
CA LEU A 222 8.81 -21.67 -48.24
C LEU A 222 8.12 -21.35 -49.57
N LYS A 223 7.52 -22.35 -50.25
CA LYS A 223 6.80 -22.15 -51.53
C LYS A 223 5.64 -21.14 -51.45
N ASN A 224 5.06 -20.95 -50.26
CA ASN A 224 3.89 -20.12 -50.04
C ASN A 224 4.18 -18.84 -49.25
N GLY A 225 5.46 -18.52 -49.02
CA GLY A 225 5.84 -17.33 -48.24
C GLY A 225 7.12 -17.53 -47.47
N ILE A 226 7.36 -16.62 -46.50
CA ILE A 226 8.48 -16.70 -45.57
C ILE A 226 7.91 -17.00 -44.17
N GLU A 227 8.31 -18.13 -43.61
CA GLU A 227 7.96 -18.49 -42.23
C GLU A 227 8.98 -17.90 -41.26
N LEU A 228 8.48 -17.21 -40.25
CA LEU A 228 9.23 -16.66 -39.17
C LEU A 228 8.94 -17.43 -37.88
N SER A 229 9.95 -17.70 -37.10
CA SER A 229 9.82 -18.26 -35.74
C SER A 229 10.83 -17.65 -34.77
N TRP A 230 10.46 -17.60 -33.51
CA TRP A 230 11.30 -17.02 -32.45
C TRP A 230 11.07 -17.73 -31.12
N GLN A 231 11.91 -17.43 -30.12
CA GLN A 231 11.78 -17.99 -28.79
C GLN A 231 10.68 -17.25 -28.01
N LYS A 232 9.92 -18.02 -27.21
CA LYS A 232 8.89 -17.49 -26.35
C LYS A 232 9.49 -16.63 -25.24
N ASN A 233 8.97 -15.43 -25.07
CA ASN A 233 9.24 -14.57 -23.92
C ASN A 233 8.69 -15.20 -22.63
N ARG A 234 9.29 -14.85 -21.47
CA ARG A 234 8.97 -15.46 -20.17
C ARG A 234 8.19 -14.53 -19.24
N GLU A 235 7.95 -13.29 -19.63
CA GLU A 235 7.24 -12.30 -18.85
C GLU A 235 5.79 -12.77 -18.59
N PRO A 236 5.32 -12.71 -17.33
CA PRO A 236 4.00 -13.25 -16.95
C PRO A 236 2.83 -12.46 -17.54
N ASP A 237 3.08 -11.23 -17.92
CA ASP A 237 2.14 -10.26 -18.49
C ASP A 237 2.25 -10.13 -20.03
N LEU A 238 2.98 -11.01 -20.68
CA LEU A 238 3.09 -11.03 -22.14
C LEU A 238 1.72 -11.18 -22.82
N LEU A 239 1.33 -10.20 -23.63
CA LEU A 239 0.14 -10.25 -24.48
C LEU A 239 0.39 -11.01 -25.78
N GLY A 240 1.52 -10.77 -26.43
CA GLY A 240 1.88 -11.37 -27.72
C GLY A 240 3.00 -10.63 -28.44
N TYR A 241 3.01 -10.76 -29.77
CA TYR A 241 4.10 -10.29 -30.60
C TYR A 241 3.61 -9.50 -31.81
N HIS A 242 4.41 -8.52 -32.26
CA HIS A 242 4.26 -7.89 -33.57
C HIS A 242 5.43 -8.23 -34.47
N VAL A 243 5.12 -8.45 -35.75
CA VAL A 243 6.11 -8.75 -36.79
C VAL A 243 6.29 -7.51 -37.65
N TYR A 244 7.54 -7.23 -37.98
CA TYR A 244 7.97 -6.12 -38.78
C TYR A 244 8.81 -6.59 -39.95
N ARG A 245 8.65 -5.96 -41.11
CA ARG A 245 9.39 -6.24 -42.33
C ARG A 245 9.83 -4.95 -43.01
N ARG A 246 11.00 -4.97 -43.65
CA ARG A 246 11.41 -4.01 -44.65
C ARG A 246 12.00 -4.72 -45.85
N LYS A 247 12.02 -4.12 -47.04
CA LYS A 247 12.85 -4.58 -48.16
C LYS A 247 14.28 -4.23 -47.87
N ALA A 248 15.22 -5.08 -48.24
CA ALA A 248 16.66 -4.79 -48.05
C ALA A 248 17.04 -3.44 -48.69
N GLY A 249 17.72 -2.60 -47.92
CA GLY A 249 18.08 -1.22 -48.32
C GLY A 249 17.04 -0.15 -47.90
N GLU A 250 15.85 -0.51 -47.47
CA GLU A 250 14.91 0.44 -46.82
C GLU A 250 15.39 0.76 -45.39
N ARG A 251 15.09 1.95 -44.90
CA ARG A 251 15.47 2.36 -43.53
C ARG A 251 14.46 1.96 -42.47
N GLU A 252 13.18 1.94 -42.85
CA GLU A 252 12.08 1.81 -41.87
C GLU A 252 11.40 0.45 -41.99
N PHE A 253 11.17 -0.16 -40.85
CA PHE A 253 10.35 -1.35 -40.73
C PHE A 253 8.87 -1.01 -40.82
N LYS A 254 8.09 -1.84 -41.51
CA LYS A 254 6.63 -1.79 -41.58
C LYS A 254 6.06 -2.92 -40.74
N LYS A 255 5.13 -2.57 -39.85
CA LYS A 255 4.38 -3.55 -39.04
C LYS A 255 3.48 -4.37 -39.96
N LEU A 256 3.57 -5.69 -39.87
CA LEU A 256 2.77 -6.63 -40.68
C LEU A 256 1.51 -7.13 -39.95
N THR A 257 1.50 -7.03 -38.61
CA THR A 257 0.42 -7.56 -37.76
C THR A 257 -0.45 -6.43 -37.20
N GLU A 258 -1.75 -6.50 -37.40
CA GLU A 258 -2.70 -5.54 -36.82
C GLU A 258 -2.92 -5.75 -35.33
N SER A 259 -2.92 -7.00 -34.87
CA SER A 259 -3.08 -7.40 -33.48
C SER A 259 -1.92 -8.28 -33.03
N PRO A 260 -1.56 -8.29 -31.74
CA PRO A 260 -0.47 -9.13 -31.24
C PRO A 260 -0.73 -10.62 -31.46
N LEU A 261 0.24 -11.32 -32.04
CA LEU A 261 0.22 -12.77 -32.23
C LEU A 261 0.39 -13.49 -30.90
N LYS A 262 -0.39 -14.55 -30.69
CA LYS A 262 -0.31 -15.39 -29.47
C LYS A 262 0.75 -16.50 -29.57
N LYS A 263 1.28 -16.75 -30.77
CA LYS A 263 2.24 -17.82 -31.06
C LYS A 263 3.53 -17.21 -31.56
N GLU A 264 4.59 -17.94 -31.36
CA GLU A 264 5.97 -17.59 -31.72
C GLU A 264 6.30 -17.98 -33.19
N ILE A 265 5.29 -17.88 -34.06
CA ILE A 265 5.39 -18.19 -35.50
C ILE A 265 4.50 -17.26 -36.32
N TYR A 266 4.98 -16.88 -37.48
CA TYR A 266 4.23 -16.05 -38.45
C TYR A 266 4.61 -16.47 -39.90
N LEU A 267 3.64 -16.56 -40.81
CA LEU A 267 3.88 -16.78 -42.20
C LEU A 267 3.56 -15.49 -42.98
N ASP A 268 4.59 -14.89 -43.58
CA ASP A 268 4.43 -13.77 -44.50
C ASP A 268 4.21 -14.29 -45.91
N THR A 269 2.98 -14.19 -46.38
CA THR A 269 2.59 -14.63 -47.75
C THR A 269 2.63 -13.50 -48.77
N ASN A 270 2.89 -12.23 -48.32
CA ASN A 270 2.93 -11.07 -49.20
C ASN A 270 4.36 -10.72 -49.58
N VAL A 271 5.07 -11.64 -50.24
CA VAL A 271 6.46 -11.53 -50.63
C VAL A 271 6.64 -11.72 -52.14
N GLU A 272 7.64 -11.07 -52.74
CA GLU A 272 7.94 -11.09 -54.17
C GLU A 272 9.18 -11.93 -54.44
N VAL A 273 9.12 -12.80 -55.49
CA VAL A 273 10.23 -13.65 -55.87
C VAL A 273 11.46 -12.84 -56.27
N GLY A 274 12.62 -13.23 -55.77
CA GLY A 274 13.88 -12.55 -55.99
C GLY A 274 14.19 -11.40 -55.08
N GLN A 275 13.22 -10.96 -54.25
CA GLN A 275 13.38 -9.84 -53.30
C GLN A 275 14.03 -10.31 -52.01
N ASP A 276 14.94 -9.49 -51.48
CA ASP A 276 15.54 -9.64 -50.17
C ASP A 276 14.73 -8.84 -49.11
N TYR A 277 14.44 -9.47 -47.98
CA TYR A 277 13.68 -8.87 -46.87
C TYR A 277 14.45 -9.00 -45.56
N ASP A 278 14.36 -7.95 -44.73
CA ASP A 278 14.78 -8.00 -43.33
C ASP A 278 13.52 -8.03 -42.44
N TYR A 279 13.53 -8.92 -41.45
CA TYR A 279 12.47 -9.07 -40.46
C TYR A 279 12.97 -8.79 -39.06
N SER A 280 12.06 -8.30 -38.21
CA SER A 280 12.23 -8.13 -36.77
C SER A 280 10.90 -8.35 -36.06
N VAL A 281 10.96 -8.68 -34.78
CA VAL A 281 9.79 -8.97 -33.95
C VAL A 281 9.88 -8.19 -32.66
N THR A 282 8.74 -7.71 -32.16
CA THR A 282 8.59 -7.11 -30.83
C THR A 282 7.69 -7.95 -29.96
N ALA A 283 7.83 -7.86 -28.64
CA ALA A 283 6.92 -8.40 -27.65
C ALA A 283 6.07 -7.25 -27.07
N VAL A 284 4.82 -7.57 -26.73
CA VAL A 284 3.86 -6.60 -26.18
C VAL A 284 3.27 -7.17 -24.91
N ASP A 285 3.14 -6.37 -23.84
CA ASP A 285 2.50 -6.75 -22.59
C ASP A 285 0.96 -6.57 -22.62
N ASN A 286 0.29 -7.03 -21.57
CA ASN A 286 -1.16 -6.91 -21.40
C ASN A 286 -1.58 -5.69 -20.58
N SER A 287 -0.66 -4.74 -20.32
CA SER A 287 -1.01 -3.49 -19.66
C SER A 287 -1.99 -2.68 -20.50
N PRO A 288 -2.76 -1.75 -19.93
CA PRO A 288 -3.64 -0.86 -20.69
C PRO A 288 -2.91 -0.02 -21.73
N ARG A 289 -1.59 0.20 -21.58
CA ARG A 289 -0.74 0.90 -22.54
C ARG A 289 -0.21 0.01 -23.65
N MET A 290 -0.26 -1.33 -23.45
CA MET A 290 0.34 -2.31 -24.36
C MET A 290 1.79 -1.94 -24.67
N ASN A 291 2.63 -1.87 -23.60
CA ASN A 291 4.02 -1.50 -23.78
C ASN A 291 4.70 -2.47 -24.72
N GLU A 292 5.32 -1.95 -25.77
CA GLU A 292 5.97 -2.71 -26.81
C GLU A 292 7.51 -2.67 -26.65
N SER A 293 8.17 -3.82 -26.74
CA SER A 293 9.62 -3.94 -26.61
C SER A 293 10.34 -3.25 -27.76
N PRO A 294 11.64 -2.97 -27.63
CA PRO A 294 12.47 -2.71 -28.79
C PRO A 294 12.39 -3.87 -29.80
N LEU A 295 12.76 -3.60 -31.04
CA LEU A 295 12.88 -4.63 -32.09
C LEU A 295 13.89 -5.70 -31.68
N SER A 296 13.63 -6.96 -32.06
CA SER A 296 14.60 -8.06 -31.95
C SER A 296 15.81 -7.82 -32.85
N GLU A 297 16.84 -8.68 -32.75
CA GLU A 297 17.85 -8.78 -33.79
C GLU A 297 17.17 -9.05 -35.12
N GLU A 298 17.69 -8.44 -36.19
CA GLU A 298 17.19 -8.56 -37.56
C GLU A 298 17.60 -9.89 -38.16
N VAL A 299 16.74 -10.46 -38.99
CA VAL A 299 17.08 -11.58 -39.83
C VAL A 299 16.80 -11.24 -41.30
N GLY A 300 17.84 -11.33 -42.13
CA GLY A 300 17.73 -11.15 -43.58
C GLY A 300 17.42 -12.46 -44.28
N VAL A 301 16.53 -12.45 -45.28
CA VAL A 301 16.21 -13.62 -46.09
C VAL A 301 15.82 -13.24 -47.51
N LYS A 302 16.29 -14.02 -48.49
CA LYS A 302 15.90 -13.90 -49.90
C LYS A 302 14.77 -14.84 -50.22
N TYR A 303 13.69 -14.32 -50.82
CA TYR A 303 12.58 -15.18 -51.28
C TYR A 303 12.84 -15.68 -52.69
N LEU A 304 12.93 -16.99 -52.85
CA LEU A 304 13.39 -17.66 -54.09
C LEU A 304 12.31 -18.48 -54.81
N TYR A 305 11.10 -18.58 -54.24
CA TYR A 305 10.07 -19.46 -54.76
C TYR A 305 9.03 -18.74 -55.60
#